data_2168a0d62b55bf255dc9b9c7d1bf3bf3
#
_entry.id   2168a0d62b55bf255dc9b9c7d1bf3bf3
#
_cell.length_a   1.000
_cell.length_b   1.000
_cell.length_c   1.000
_cell.angle_alpha   90.00
_cell.angle_beta   90.00
_cell.angle_gamma   90.00
#
_symmetry.space_group_name_H-M   'P 1'
#
loop_
_entity.id
_entity.type
_entity.pdbx_description
1 polymer ?
#
loop_
_entity_poly.entity_id
_entity_poly.type
_entity_poly.pdbx_seq_one_letter_code
_entity_poly.pdbx_strand_id
1 'polypeptide(L)'
;MKNVDQNTFLDIDLKSLGDNYEKIKKRVNRNCIVAATVKSNAYGLGIKKVLPRLTKSKCKHFFVASTDEAIEIRKINKEVEVYILNGLVLDNLNTICKYRLIPIINNLQQLKKIERYQSKFNKKIKIAIHFDTGMSRLGLDKNETANLIKSKSKLIKNSDLVLIMSHLACADDPKNKKNQTQLKEFDKIRIYFPNCLHSISNSGGVLLGRKYNLDMVRPGISLYGGNCQIKESKHYKNVVSLKSKLIQTREINKGDTVGYGATF
;
A
#
# COMPACT_ATOMS: atom_id res chain seq x y z
N MET A 1 -17.64 -2.88 -26.67
CA MET A 1 -17.63 -1.94 -27.80
C MET A 1 -16.22 -1.36 -27.89
N LYS A 2 -15.51 -1.51 -29.01
CA LYS A 2 -14.31 -0.73 -29.29
C LYS A 2 -14.80 0.68 -29.62
N ASN A 3 -14.46 1.67 -28.83
CA ASN A 3 -14.73 3.07 -29.18
C ASN A 3 -13.89 3.39 -30.43
N VAL A 4 -14.57 3.52 -31.56
CA VAL A 4 -13.95 3.66 -32.89
C VAL A 4 -13.20 4.98 -33.04
N ASP A 5 -13.52 6.00 -32.20
CA ASP A 5 -13.01 7.37 -32.33
C ASP A 5 -12.05 7.84 -31.21
N GLN A 6 -11.49 6.92 -30.42
CA GLN A 6 -10.51 7.32 -29.43
C GLN A 6 -9.15 7.55 -30.07
N ASN A 7 -8.70 8.83 -30.09
CA ASN A 7 -7.37 9.21 -30.53
C ASN A 7 -6.30 9.01 -29.45
N THR A 8 -6.70 9.00 -28.18
CA THR A 8 -5.80 8.83 -27.03
C THR A 8 -6.26 7.67 -26.17
N PHE A 9 -5.36 6.79 -25.78
CA PHE A 9 -5.66 5.61 -24.96
C PHE A 9 -4.53 5.25 -24.02
N LEU A 10 -4.91 4.64 -22.89
CA LEU A 10 -3.98 4.12 -21.91
C LEU A 10 -3.76 2.64 -22.17
N ASP A 11 -2.51 2.26 -22.44
CA ASP A 11 -2.07 0.89 -22.59
C ASP A 11 -1.48 0.38 -21.28
N ILE A 12 -2.04 -0.73 -20.74
CA ILE A 12 -1.65 -1.30 -19.45
C ILE A 12 -1.04 -2.68 -19.67
N ASP A 13 0.28 -2.80 -19.47
CA ASP A 13 1.01 -4.05 -19.57
C ASP A 13 0.95 -4.85 -18.27
N LEU A 14 -0.03 -5.75 -18.20
CA LEU A 14 -0.20 -6.65 -17.05
C LEU A 14 0.95 -7.67 -16.93
N LYS A 15 1.69 -7.98 -18.02
CA LYS A 15 2.87 -8.83 -17.93
C LYS A 15 3.96 -8.13 -17.13
N SER A 16 4.28 -6.89 -17.49
CA SER A 16 5.24 -6.05 -16.77
C SER A 16 4.87 -5.86 -15.30
N LEU A 17 3.58 -5.71 -14.98
CA LEU A 17 3.10 -5.68 -13.58
C LEU A 17 3.50 -6.96 -12.80
N GLY A 18 3.28 -8.12 -13.39
CA GLY A 18 3.67 -9.38 -12.77
C GLY A 18 5.17 -9.58 -12.67
N ASP A 19 5.93 -9.16 -13.70
CA ASP A 19 7.39 -9.20 -13.69
C ASP A 19 7.98 -8.31 -12.60
N ASN A 20 7.40 -7.12 -12.37
CA ASN A 20 7.78 -6.23 -11.29
C ASN A 20 7.51 -6.86 -9.91
N TYR A 21 6.36 -7.50 -9.73
CA TYR A 21 6.05 -8.23 -8.50
C TYR A 21 7.08 -9.34 -8.23
N GLU A 22 7.39 -10.17 -9.22
CA GLU A 22 8.39 -11.23 -9.08
C GLU A 22 9.80 -10.67 -8.82
N LYS A 23 10.15 -9.52 -9.43
CA LYS A 23 11.42 -8.85 -9.17
C LYS A 23 11.52 -8.37 -7.72
N ILE A 24 10.44 -7.83 -7.16
CA ILE A 24 10.37 -7.46 -5.74
C ILE A 24 10.55 -8.69 -4.85
N LYS A 25 9.86 -9.81 -5.14
CA LYS A 25 10.00 -11.07 -4.40
C LYS A 25 11.44 -11.58 -4.35
N LYS A 26 12.17 -11.49 -5.46
CA LYS A 26 13.58 -11.89 -5.52
C LYS A 26 14.51 -10.97 -4.71
N ARG A 27 14.10 -9.72 -4.47
CA ARG A 27 14.92 -8.72 -3.78
C ARG A 27 14.79 -8.78 -2.26
N VAL A 28 13.66 -9.24 -1.75
CA VAL A 28 13.40 -9.35 -0.31
C VAL A 28 13.93 -10.66 0.29
N ASN A 29 13.89 -10.80 1.60
CA ASN A 29 14.24 -12.03 2.28
C ASN A 29 13.31 -13.17 1.85
N ARG A 30 13.81 -14.42 1.86
CA ARG A 30 13.05 -15.60 1.39
C ARG A 30 11.67 -15.75 2.07
N ASN A 31 11.59 -15.46 3.35
CA ASN A 31 10.36 -15.60 4.14
C ASN A 31 9.54 -14.31 4.21
N CYS A 32 10.00 -13.22 3.56
CA CYS A 32 9.30 -11.95 3.58
C CYS A 32 8.11 -11.98 2.62
N ILE A 33 6.95 -11.61 3.15
CA ILE A 33 5.72 -11.48 2.38
C ILE A 33 5.78 -10.20 1.54
N VAL A 34 5.53 -10.34 0.24
CA VAL A 34 5.31 -9.18 -0.63
C VAL A 34 3.82 -8.94 -0.76
N ALA A 35 3.32 -7.93 -0.06
CA ALA A 35 1.94 -7.49 -0.15
C ALA A 35 1.80 -6.37 -1.21
N ALA A 36 0.74 -6.41 -2.00
CA ALA A 36 0.52 -5.40 -3.03
C ALA A 36 -0.33 -4.23 -2.50
N THR A 37 0.15 -3.00 -2.64
CA THR A 37 -0.67 -1.81 -2.40
C THR A 37 -1.40 -1.43 -3.68
N VAL A 38 -2.74 -1.58 -3.65
CA VAL A 38 -3.63 -1.41 -4.81
C VAL A 38 -4.73 -0.36 -4.56
N LYS A 39 -4.48 0.57 -3.64
CA LYS A 39 -5.37 1.69 -3.33
C LYS A 39 -5.65 2.56 -4.56
N SER A 40 -6.68 3.41 -4.48
CA SER A 40 -7.10 4.32 -5.56
C SER A 40 -7.35 3.56 -6.87
N ASN A 41 -8.17 2.49 -6.76
CA ASN A 41 -8.50 1.61 -7.89
C ASN A 41 -7.24 1.08 -8.62
N ALA A 42 -6.28 0.53 -7.85
CA ALA A 42 -4.96 0.10 -8.35
C ALA A 42 -4.17 1.24 -9.02
N TYR A 43 -4.03 2.38 -8.31
CA TYR A 43 -3.37 3.58 -8.83
C TYR A 43 -3.99 4.10 -10.14
N GLY A 44 -5.32 3.95 -10.29
CA GLY A 44 -6.09 4.37 -11.47
C GLY A 44 -6.14 3.34 -12.60
N LEU A 45 -5.44 2.20 -12.49
CA LEU A 45 -5.32 1.23 -13.57
C LEU A 45 -6.46 0.18 -13.60
N GLY A 46 -7.33 0.19 -12.60
CA GLY A 46 -8.46 -0.72 -12.54
C GLY A 46 -8.17 -2.02 -11.79
N ILE A 47 -8.72 -2.13 -10.56
CA ILE A 47 -8.51 -3.29 -9.70
C ILE A 47 -8.99 -4.60 -10.33
N LYS A 48 -10.06 -4.56 -11.15
CA LYS A 48 -10.62 -5.74 -11.82
C LYS A 48 -9.63 -6.44 -12.76
N LYS A 49 -8.64 -5.71 -13.31
CA LYS A 49 -7.57 -6.26 -14.16
C LYS A 49 -6.29 -6.55 -13.39
N VAL A 50 -5.93 -5.67 -12.47
CA VAL A 50 -4.68 -5.75 -11.68
C VAL A 50 -4.71 -6.91 -10.70
N LEU A 51 -5.82 -7.09 -9.96
CA LEU A 51 -5.92 -8.11 -8.91
C LEU A 51 -5.71 -9.54 -9.45
N PRO A 52 -6.41 -10.00 -10.53
CA PRO A 52 -6.21 -11.33 -11.08
C PRO A 52 -4.76 -11.58 -11.52
N ARG A 53 -4.10 -10.55 -12.07
CA ARG A 53 -2.69 -10.68 -12.48
C ARG A 53 -1.77 -10.87 -11.29
N LEU A 54 -1.95 -10.11 -10.21
CA LEU A 54 -1.14 -10.25 -8.99
C LEU A 54 -1.43 -11.56 -8.26
N THR A 55 -2.67 -12.01 -8.20
CA THR A 55 -3.01 -13.32 -7.60
C THR A 55 -2.44 -14.49 -8.40
N LYS A 56 -2.37 -14.39 -9.75
CA LYS A 56 -1.64 -15.35 -10.59
C LYS A 56 -0.15 -15.40 -10.22
N SER A 57 0.45 -14.29 -9.81
CA SER A 57 1.81 -14.22 -9.25
C SER A 57 1.88 -14.65 -7.76
N LYS A 58 0.80 -15.27 -7.22
CA LYS A 58 0.70 -15.77 -5.84
C LYS A 58 0.74 -14.66 -4.78
N CYS A 59 0.36 -13.43 -5.12
CA CYS A 59 0.10 -12.39 -4.13
C CYS A 59 -1.17 -12.72 -3.35
N LYS A 60 -1.07 -12.76 -2.02
CA LYS A 60 -2.19 -13.09 -1.11
C LYS A 60 -2.61 -11.93 -0.21
N HIS A 61 -1.82 -10.86 -0.13
CA HIS A 61 -2.02 -9.74 0.79
C HIS A 61 -2.14 -8.43 0.00
N PHE A 62 -3.23 -7.70 0.20
CA PHE A 62 -3.55 -6.48 -0.54
C PHE A 62 -3.88 -5.33 0.39
N PHE A 63 -3.29 -4.16 0.15
CA PHE A 63 -3.53 -2.94 0.90
C PHE A 63 -4.31 -1.93 0.05
N VAL A 64 -5.42 -1.46 0.58
CA VAL A 64 -6.31 -0.46 0.00
C VAL A 64 -6.49 0.73 0.93
N ALA A 65 -7.01 1.85 0.45
CA ALA A 65 -7.26 3.02 1.28
C ALA A 65 -8.56 2.86 2.08
N SER A 66 -9.65 2.46 1.45
CA SER A 66 -11.00 2.52 2.01
C SER A 66 -11.70 1.14 2.07
N THR A 67 -12.79 1.10 2.81
CA THR A 67 -13.66 -0.08 2.91
C THR A 67 -14.29 -0.44 1.57
N ASP A 68 -14.68 0.56 0.76
CA ASP A 68 -15.31 0.32 -0.55
C ASP A 68 -14.33 -0.36 -1.51
N GLU A 69 -13.07 0.10 -1.54
CA GLU A 69 -12.02 -0.58 -2.31
C GLU A 69 -11.78 -2.02 -1.84
N ALA A 70 -11.84 -2.25 -0.52
CA ALA A 70 -11.70 -3.58 0.06
C ALA A 70 -12.85 -4.51 -0.35
N ILE A 71 -14.07 -4.00 -0.39
CA ILE A 71 -15.26 -4.74 -0.86
C ILE A 71 -15.11 -5.10 -2.33
N GLU A 72 -14.63 -4.20 -3.18
CA GLU A 72 -14.39 -4.50 -4.60
C GLU A 72 -13.37 -5.63 -4.78
N ILE A 73 -12.27 -5.65 -4.00
CA ILE A 73 -11.36 -6.79 -4.00
C ILE A 73 -12.07 -8.08 -3.59
N ARG A 74 -12.88 -8.04 -2.53
CA ARG A 74 -13.58 -9.21 -1.99
C ARG A 74 -14.61 -9.78 -2.98
N LYS A 75 -15.24 -8.94 -3.81
CA LYS A 75 -16.13 -9.38 -4.91
C LYS A 75 -15.36 -10.18 -5.97
N ILE A 76 -14.10 -9.83 -6.23
CA ILE A 76 -13.25 -10.49 -7.24
C ILE A 76 -12.59 -11.74 -6.67
N ASN A 77 -12.11 -11.69 -5.42
CA ASN A 77 -11.40 -12.79 -4.77
C ASN A 77 -11.76 -12.88 -3.29
N LYS A 78 -12.26 -14.05 -2.86
CA LYS A 78 -12.74 -14.29 -1.49
C LYS A 78 -11.62 -14.75 -0.54
N GLU A 79 -10.47 -15.18 -1.05
CA GLU A 79 -9.43 -15.87 -0.28
C GLU A 79 -8.24 -14.99 0.12
N VAL A 80 -8.08 -13.82 -0.51
CA VAL A 80 -6.94 -12.94 -0.20
C VAL A 80 -7.16 -12.16 1.10
N GLU A 81 -6.08 -11.78 1.76
CA GLU A 81 -6.13 -10.89 2.93
C GLU A 81 -6.17 -9.43 2.47
N VAL A 82 -7.13 -8.66 2.97
CA VAL A 82 -7.36 -7.27 2.53
C VAL A 82 -7.26 -6.32 3.72
N TYR A 83 -6.28 -5.42 3.66
CA TYR A 83 -5.95 -4.44 4.71
C TYR A 83 -6.45 -3.05 4.31
N ILE A 84 -7.15 -2.36 5.22
CA ILE A 84 -7.69 -1.02 5.00
C ILE A 84 -6.81 0.02 5.70
N LEU A 85 -6.06 0.82 4.93
CA LEU A 85 -5.10 1.80 5.43
C LEU A 85 -5.74 2.91 6.28
N ASN A 86 -6.93 3.38 5.90
CA ASN A 86 -7.65 4.42 6.63
C ASN A 86 -8.30 3.90 7.94
N GLY A 87 -8.22 2.60 8.19
CA GLY A 87 -8.78 1.98 9.40
C GLY A 87 -10.31 2.08 9.45
N LEU A 88 -10.82 2.54 10.59
CA LEU A 88 -12.25 2.73 10.83
C LEU A 88 -12.62 4.21 10.70
N VAL A 89 -13.10 4.62 9.54
CA VAL A 89 -13.55 5.99 9.28
C VAL A 89 -15.01 6.20 9.74
N LEU A 90 -15.85 5.17 9.53
CA LEU A 90 -17.26 5.14 9.92
C LEU A 90 -17.51 3.96 10.84
N ASP A 91 -18.69 3.90 11.47
CA ASP A 91 -19.15 2.75 12.27
C ASP A 91 -19.54 1.56 11.37
N ASN A 92 -18.55 1.03 10.65
CA ASN A 92 -18.73 -0.01 9.62
C ASN A 92 -18.24 -1.40 10.08
N LEU A 93 -18.14 -1.65 11.40
CA LEU A 93 -17.63 -2.93 11.93
C LEU A 93 -18.44 -4.14 11.46
N ASN A 94 -19.75 -4.02 11.27
CA ASN A 94 -20.56 -5.07 10.65
C ASN A 94 -20.09 -5.40 9.24
N THR A 95 -19.74 -4.40 8.43
CA THR A 95 -19.22 -4.55 7.07
C THR A 95 -17.82 -5.18 7.11
N ILE A 96 -16.94 -4.73 8.01
CA ILE A 96 -15.62 -5.32 8.24
C ILE A 96 -15.74 -6.83 8.52
N CYS A 97 -16.63 -7.23 9.43
CA CYS A 97 -16.88 -8.63 9.76
C CYS A 97 -17.48 -9.41 8.58
N LYS A 98 -18.52 -8.86 7.93
CA LYS A 98 -19.22 -9.51 6.80
C LYS A 98 -18.26 -9.85 5.67
N TYR A 99 -17.35 -8.93 5.33
CA TYR A 99 -16.41 -9.08 4.23
C TYR A 99 -15.03 -9.61 4.67
N ARG A 100 -14.85 -9.98 5.95
CA ARG A 100 -13.57 -10.46 6.51
C ARG A 100 -12.41 -9.55 6.13
N LEU A 101 -12.56 -8.26 6.44
CA LEU A 101 -11.56 -7.22 6.16
C LEU A 101 -10.68 -6.97 7.39
N ILE A 102 -9.48 -6.45 7.18
CA ILE A 102 -8.51 -6.17 8.24
C ILE A 102 -8.32 -4.65 8.34
N PRO A 103 -8.97 -3.96 9.27
CA PRO A 103 -8.74 -2.55 9.48
C PRO A 103 -7.36 -2.31 10.10
N ILE A 104 -6.65 -1.32 9.59
CA ILE A 104 -5.39 -0.84 10.17
C ILE A 104 -5.71 0.26 11.17
N ILE A 105 -5.49 -0.01 12.43
CA ILE A 105 -5.80 0.89 13.54
C ILE A 105 -4.76 2.01 13.58
N ASN A 106 -5.21 3.25 13.47
CA ASN A 106 -4.38 4.44 13.41
C ASN A 106 -4.42 5.31 14.67
N ASN A 107 -5.29 5.01 15.64
CA ASN A 107 -5.36 5.68 16.94
C ASN A 107 -6.08 4.79 17.98
N LEU A 108 -5.94 5.12 19.25
CA LEU A 108 -6.55 4.36 20.35
C LEU A 108 -8.10 4.42 20.37
N GLN A 109 -8.71 5.45 19.79
CA GLN A 109 -10.17 5.53 19.72
C GLN A 109 -10.73 4.43 18.78
N GLN A 110 -10.09 4.19 17.64
CA GLN A 110 -10.44 3.09 16.73
C GLN A 110 -10.31 1.74 17.46
N LEU A 111 -9.23 1.54 18.22
CA LEU A 111 -9.01 0.30 18.95
C LEU A 111 -10.08 0.08 20.04
N LYS A 112 -10.43 1.11 20.80
CA LYS A 112 -11.51 1.05 21.80
C LYS A 112 -12.88 0.74 21.17
N LYS A 113 -13.16 1.24 19.96
CA LYS A 113 -14.38 0.90 19.22
C LYS A 113 -14.43 -0.60 18.86
N ILE A 114 -13.31 -1.15 18.38
CA ILE A 114 -13.21 -2.60 18.08
C ILE A 114 -13.39 -3.43 19.35
N GLU A 115 -12.71 -3.08 20.43
CA GLU A 115 -12.81 -3.79 21.70
C GLU A 115 -14.26 -3.84 22.20
N ARG A 116 -14.96 -2.70 22.23
CA ARG A 116 -16.38 -2.63 22.60
C ARG A 116 -17.28 -3.50 21.72
N TYR A 117 -17.06 -3.47 20.41
CA TYR A 117 -17.82 -4.27 19.46
C TYR A 117 -17.60 -5.78 19.69
N GLN A 118 -16.35 -6.20 19.86
CA GLN A 118 -15.98 -7.58 20.12
C GLN A 118 -16.57 -8.10 21.43
N SER A 119 -16.50 -7.29 22.49
CA SER A 119 -17.08 -7.62 23.80
C SER A 119 -18.59 -7.73 23.72
N LYS A 120 -19.28 -6.82 23.01
CA LYS A 120 -20.74 -6.84 22.84
C LYS A 120 -21.25 -8.03 22.06
N PHE A 121 -20.56 -8.42 20.99
CA PHE A 121 -21.03 -9.44 20.05
C PHE A 121 -20.29 -10.78 20.16
N ASN A 122 -19.37 -10.92 21.10
CA ASN A 122 -18.49 -12.07 21.27
C ASN A 122 -17.82 -12.51 19.94
N LYS A 123 -17.35 -11.53 19.17
CA LYS A 123 -16.72 -11.76 17.84
C LYS A 123 -15.26 -11.36 17.88
N LYS A 124 -14.40 -12.24 17.37
CA LYS A 124 -12.97 -11.96 17.17
C LYS A 124 -12.77 -11.33 15.79
N ILE A 125 -12.05 -10.21 15.73
CA ILE A 125 -11.76 -9.47 14.49
C ILE A 125 -10.26 -9.47 14.26
N LYS A 126 -9.84 -9.79 13.02
CA LYS A 126 -8.46 -9.56 12.57
C LYS A 126 -8.21 -8.06 12.48
N ILE A 127 -7.12 -7.59 13.09
CA ILE A 127 -6.68 -6.20 13.04
C ILE A 127 -5.21 -6.08 12.71
N ALA A 128 -4.82 -4.94 12.15
CA ALA A 128 -3.44 -4.48 12.11
C ALA A 128 -3.33 -3.17 12.90
N ILE A 129 -2.14 -2.86 13.43
CA ILE A 129 -1.90 -1.60 14.14
C ILE A 129 -0.77 -0.84 13.45
N HIS A 130 -0.99 0.44 13.19
CA HIS A 130 0.00 1.35 12.63
C HIS A 130 0.59 2.21 13.75
N PHE A 131 1.91 2.25 13.83
CA PHE A 131 2.67 3.10 14.74
C PHE A 131 3.38 4.19 13.96
N ASP A 132 3.20 5.44 14.34
CA ASP A 132 3.95 6.54 13.75
C ASP A 132 5.34 6.63 14.37
N THR A 133 6.33 6.28 13.58
CA THR A 133 7.75 6.36 13.95
C THR A 133 8.45 7.59 13.38
N GLY A 134 7.67 8.55 12.85
CA GLY A 134 8.22 9.82 12.39
C GLY A 134 7.79 10.25 10.98
N MET A 135 6.68 9.72 10.44
CA MET A 135 6.06 10.23 9.22
C MET A 135 5.04 11.33 9.52
N SER A 136 4.45 11.32 10.72
CA SER A 136 3.49 12.31 11.23
C SER A 136 2.25 12.48 10.34
N ARG A 137 1.69 11.34 9.90
CA ARG A 137 0.51 11.32 9.04
C ARG A 137 -0.62 10.45 9.58
N LEU A 138 -0.36 9.19 9.83
CA LEU A 138 -1.27 8.19 10.38
C LEU A 138 -0.49 7.29 11.35
N GLY A 139 -1.21 6.59 12.22
CA GLY A 139 -0.64 5.67 13.20
C GLY A 139 -0.67 6.26 14.62
N LEU A 140 -0.59 5.38 15.60
CA LEU A 140 -0.49 5.75 17.00
C LEU A 140 0.76 6.61 17.21
N ASP A 141 0.61 7.76 17.84
CA ASP A 141 1.70 8.61 18.27
C ASP A 141 2.48 7.99 19.46
N LYS A 142 3.51 8.69 19.95
CA LYS A 142 4.35 8.19 21.06
C LYS A 142 3.52 7.96 22.35
N ASN A 143 2.60 8.85 22.66
CA ASN A 143 1.78 8.75 23.87
C ASN A 143 0.75 7.61 23.76
N GLU A 144 0.07 7.51 22.63
CA GLU A 144 -0.84 6.41 22.34
C GLU A 144 -0.13 5.06 22.32
N THR A 145 1.08 5.01 21.75
CA THR A 145 1.94 3.82 21.73
C THR A 145 2.30 3.38 23.14
N ALA A 146 2.76 4.30 23.99
CA ALA A 146 3.09 4.00 25.39
C ALA A 146 1.85 3.52 26.18
N ASN A 147 0.70 4.17 25.97
CA ASN A 147 -0.57 3.78 26.58
C ASN A 147 -1.02 2.39 26.12
N LEU A 148 -0.87 2.08 24.81
CA LEU A 148 -1.21 0.75 24.31
C LEU A 148 -0.30 -0.32 24.91
N ILE A 149 1.01 -0.11 24.99
CA ILE A 149 1.94 -1.08 25.57
C ILE A 149 1.59 -1.38 27.03
N LYS A 150 1.25 -0.35 27.83
CA LYS A 150 0.82 -0.50 29.23
C LYS A 150 -0.51 -1.26 29.36
N SER A 151 -1.46 -1.06 28.45
CA SER A 151 -2.84 -1.61 28.49
C SER A 151 -3.07 -2.73 27.46
N LYS A 152 -2.03 -3.25 26.85
CA LYS A 152 -2.07 -4.21 25.73
C LYS A 152 -3.01 -5.38 25.98
N SER A 153 -2.92 -6.02 27.17
CA SER A 153 -3.74 -7.16 27.50
C SER A 153 -5.24 -6.85 27.52
N LYS A 154 -5.63 -5.63 27.89
CA LYS A 154 -7.02 -5.21 27.92
C LYS A 154 -7.57 -4.86 26.54
N LEU A 155 -6.82 -4.07 25.76
CA LEU A 155 -7.32 -3.47 24.52
C LEU A 155 -7.29 -4.40 23.31
N ILE A 156 -6.40 -5.41 23.28
CA ILE A 156 -6.27 -6.32 22.15
C ILE A 156 -6.56 -7.79 22.49
N LYS A 157 -6.99 -8.09 23.74
CA LYS A 157 -7.23 -9.45 24.22
C LYS A 157 -8.13 -10.28 23.30
N ASN A 158 -9.21 -9.66 22.83
CA ASN A 158 -10.21 -10.32 21.99
C ASN A 158 -9.97 -10.12 20.49
N SER A 159 -8.88 -9.44 20.11
CA SER A 159 -8.52 -9.19 18.72
C SER A 159 -7.55 -10.26 18.21
N ASP A 160 -7.62 -10.53 16.92
CA ASP A 160 -6.59 -11.28 16.20
C ASP A 160 -5.63 -10.26 15.56
N LEU A 161 -4.59 -9.87 16.32
CA LEU A 161 -3.56 -8.95 15.84
C LEU A 161 -2.64 -9.67 14.87
N VAL A 162 -2.86 -9.46 13.57
CA VAL A 162 -2.11 -10.15 12.51
C VAL A 162 -0.89 -9.38 12.01
N LEU A 163 -0.85 -8.06 12.22
CA LEU A 163 0.22 -7.20 11.72
C LEU A 163 0.39 -5.96 12.59
N ILE A 164 1.64 -5.61 12.88
CA ILE A 164 2.00 -4.23 13.25
C ILE A 164 2.82 -3.60 12.12
N MET A 165 2.61 -2.32 11.90
CA MET A 165 3.32 -1.62 10.84
C MET A 165 3.73 -0.20 11.21
N SER A 166 4.74 0.29 10.49
CA SER A 166 5.04 1.71 10.35
C SER A 166 5.22 2.08 8.88
N HIS A 167 5.59 3.32 8.57
CA HIS A 167 5.77 3.76 7.20
C HIS A 167 6.97 4.72 7.08
N LEU A 168 7.90 4.40 6.18
CA LEU A 168 9.09 5.23 5.94
C LEU A 168 8.71 6.52 5.22
N ALA A 169 9.18 7.64 5.76
CA ALA A 169 8.91 8.97 5.21
C ALA A 169 9.86 9.36 4.07
N CYS A 170 11.12 8.89 4.14
CA CYS A 170 12.21 9.35 3.26
C CYS A 170 12.90 8.18 2.55
N ALA A 171 12.17 7.10 2.23
CA ALA A 171 12.76 5.92 1.58
C ALA A 171 13.15 6.16 0.10
N ASP A 172 12.73 7.26 -0.47
CA ASP A 172 13.13 7.79 -1.78
C ASP A 172 14.56 8.34 -1.79
N ASP A 173 15.09 8.74 -0.62
CA ASP A 173 16.49 9.10 -0.42
C ASP A 173 17.19 8.05 0.47
N PRO A 174 18.02 7.16 -0.09
CA PRO A 174 18.71 6.13 0.67
C PRO A 174 19.67 6.64 1.73
N LYS A 175 20.19 7.87 1.57
CA LYS A 175 21.15 8.48 2.50
C LYS A 175 20.48 9.21 3.66
N ASN A 176 19.17 9.39 3.62
CA ASN A 176 18.45 10.10 4.65
C ASN A 176 18.48 9.34 5.98
N LYS A 177 19.07 9.96 6.99
CA LYS A 177 19.21 9.38 8.35
C LYS A 177 17.86 9.04 8.99
N LYS A 178 16.76 9.69 8.56
CA LYS A 178 15.41 9.42 9.06
C LYS A 178 14.98 7.97 8.83
N ASN A 179 15.41 7.34 7.74
CA ASN A 179 15.12 5.94 7.47
C ASN A 179 15.61 5.02 8.61
N GLN A 180 16.86 5.25 9.05
CA GLN A 180 17.45 4.47 10.15
C GLN A 180 16.80 4.81 11.50
N THR A 181 16.49 6.10 11.74
CA THR A 181 15.81 6.54 12.96
C THR A 181 14.44 5.87 13.08
N GLN A 182 13.64 5.88 12.01
CA GLN A 182 12.32 5.24 12.00
C GLN A 182 12.40 3.72 12.23
N LEU A 183 13.38 3.04 11.63
CA LEU A 183 13.59 1.61 11.87
C LEU A 183 13.93 1.34 13.35
N LYS A 184 14.87 2.09 13.94
CA LYS A 184 15.23 1.95 15.36
C LYS A 184 14.02 2.19 16.28
N GLU A 185 13.20 3.20 16.01
CA GLU A 185 11.99 3.43 16.81
C GLU A 185 10.97 2.30 16.64
N PHE A 186 10.80 1.77 15.43
CA PHE A 186 9.94 0.62 15.21
C PHE A 186 10.47 -0.65 15.90
N ASP A 187 11.78 -0.86 15.92
CA ASP A 187 12.41 -1.99 16.61
C ASP A 187 12.11 -1.99 18.11
N LYS A 188 12.09 -0.81 18.77
CA LYS A 188 11.69 -0.67 20.18
C LYS A 188 10.24 -1.04 20.44
N ILE A 189 9.37 -0.86 19.45
CA ILE A 189 7.93 -1.17 19.57
C ILE A 189 7.67 -2.66 19.32
N ARG A 190 8.25 -3.23 18.26
CA ARG A 190 7.93 -4.59 17.81
C ARG A 190 8.29 -5.68 18.82
N ILE A 191 9.22 -5.46 19.73
CA ILE A 191 9.56 -6.40 20.81
C ILE A 191 8.37 -6.69 21.74
N TYR A 192 7.42 -5.75 21.84
CA TYR A 192 6.20 -5.95 22.61
C TYR A 192 5.13 -6.74 21.86
N PHE A 193 5.30 -7.02 20.57
CA PHE A 193 4.33 -7.69 19.71
C PHE A 193 4.95 -8.84 18.90
N PRO A 194 5.54 -9.86 19.57
CA PRO A 194 6.31 -10.92 18.89
C PRO A 194 5.45 -11.88 18.07
N ASN A 195 4.13 -11.96 18.34
CA ASN A 195 3.23 -12.96 17.78
C ASN A 195 2.41 -12.46 16.59
N CYS A 196 2.90 -11.45 15.86
CA CYS A 196 2.27 -10.97 14.64
C CYS A 196 3.33 -10.56 13.61
N LEU A 197 2.91 -10.34 12.36
CA LEU A 197 3.82 -9.86 11.32
C LEU A 197 4.27 -8.42 11.58
N HIS A 198 5.47 -8.08 11.13
CA HIS A 198 6.04 -6.75 11.23
C HIS A 198 6.32 -6.17 9.84
N SER A 199 5.99 -4.90 9.61
CA SER A 199 6.19 -4.26 8.31
C SER A 199 6.53 -2.77 8.44
N ILE A 200 7.59 -2.32 7.75
CA ILE A 200 7.94 -0.90 7.68
C ILE A 200 8.10 -0.42 6.23
N SER A 201 8.54 -1.31 5.32
CA SER A 201 8.91 -0.95 3.95
C SER A 201 7.73 -0.69 3.02
N ASN A 202 7.75 0.48 2.39
CA ASN A 202 7.05 0.82 1.15
C ASN A 202 7.93 0.46 -0.07
N SER A 203 7.62 0.96 -1.27
CA SER A 203 8.39 0.73 -2.49
C SER A 203 9.86 1.14 -2.36
N GLY A 204 10.14 2.33 -1.83
CA GLY A 204 11.50 2.81 -1.58
C GLY A 204 12.21 1.98 -0.51
N GLY A 205 11.51 1.61 0.56
CA GLY A 205 12.03 0.78 1.64
C GLY A 205 12.55 -0.59 1.17
N VAL A 206 11.94 -1.20 0.16
CA VAL A 206 12.44 -2.44 -0.48
C VAL A 206 13.85 -2.23 -1.04
N LEU A 207 14.15 -1.04 -1.55
CA LEU A 207 15.45 -0.71 -2.15
C LEU A 207 16.51 -0.34 -1.11
N LEU A 208 16.13 0.03 0.11
CA LEU A 208 17.06 0.35 1.21
C LEU A 208 17.81 -0.87 1.76
N GLY A 209 17.41 -2.09 1.36
CA GLY A 209 18.09 -3.32 1.73
C GLY A 209 17.33 -4.18 2.74
N ARG A 210 17.87 -5.39 2.94
CA ARG A 210 17.17 -6.48 3.64
C ARG A 210 16.78 -6.18 5.09
N LYS A 211 17.52 -5.31 5.80
CA LYS A 211 17.21 -4.94 7.19
C LYS A 211 15.85 -4.23 7.35
N TYR A 212 15.34 -3.62 6.26
CA TYR A 212 14.04 -2.95 6.27
C TYR A 212 12.88 -3.86 5.86
N ASN A 213 13.14 -5.07 5.33
CA ASN A 213 12.07 -5.93 4.80
C ASN A 213 11.17 -6.49 5.89
N LEU A 214 11.75 -6.86 7.05
CA LEU A 214 11.06 -7.53 8.15
C LEU A 214 10.25 -8.75 7.64
N ASP A 215 9.02 -8.97 8.17
CA ASP A 215 8.17 -10.09 7.77
C ASP A 215 7.32 -9.77 6.52
N MET A 216 7.09 -8.48 6.26
CA MET A 216 6.25 -8.06 5.12
C MET A 216 6.70 -6.70 4.56
N VAL A 217 6.72 -6.60 3.22
CA VAL A 217 6.87 -5.33 2.48
C VAL A 217 5.57 -4.99 1.76
N ARG A 218 5.32 -3.68 1.57
CA ARG A 218 4.07 -3.15 1.01
C ARG A 218 4.35 -2.23 -0.20
N PRO A 219 4.94 -2.77 -1.29
CA PRO A 219 5.18 -2.00 -2.49
C PRO A 219 3.86 -1.50 -3.11
N GLY A 220 3.89 -0.29 -3.62
CA GLY A 220 2.82 0.33 -4.40
C GLY A 220 3.36 0.79 -5.74
N ILE A 221 3.93 1.98 -5.80
CA ILE A 221 4.35 2.61 -7.05
C ILE A 221 5.33 1.77 -7.88
N SER A 222 6.20 0.99 -7.24
CA SER A 222 7.14 0.10 -7.91
C SER A 222 6.48 -1.04 -8.66
N LEU A 223 5.30 -1.51 -8.24
CA LEU A 223 4.53 -2.51 -8.98
C LEU A 223 4.13 -1.98 -10.35
N TYR A 224 3.82 -0.69 -10.43
CA TYR A 224 3.35 -0.01 -11.63
C TYR A 224 4.48 0.60 -12.48
N GLY A 225 5.74 0.33 -12.11
CA GLY A 225 6.92 0.77 -12.85
C GLY A 225 7.39 2.19 -12.52
N GLY A 226 6.78 2.83 -11.51
CA GLY A 226 7.23 4.13 -11.04
C GLY A 226 8.58 4.05 -10.34
N ASN A 227 9.43 5.07 -10.55
CA ASN A 227 10.68 5.21 -9.83
C ASN A 227 10.39 5.62 -8.38
N CYS A 228 11.02 4.93 -7.43
CA CYS A 228 10.81 5.17 -6.00
C CYS A 228 12.08 5.62 -5.27
N GLN A 229 13.14 5.92 -6.02
CA GLN A 229 14.36 6.59 -5.51
C GLN A 229 14.83 7.65 -6.48
N ILE A 230 15.28 8.80 -5.95
CA ILE A 230 15.54 10.02 -6.74
C ILE A 230 16.76 9.87 -7.66
N LYS A 231 17.79 9.13 -7.25
CA LYS A 231 19.11 9.09 -7.93
C LYS A 231 19.43 7.79 -8.62
N GLU A 232 18.55 6.80 -8.63
CA GLU A 232 18.85 5.50 -9.22
C GLU A 232 18.19 5.28 -10.58
N SER A 233 18.84 4.47 -11.39
CA SER A 233 18.30 3.97 -12.65
C SER A 233 16.99 3.25 -12.43
N LYS A 234 16.14 3.24 -13.44
CA LYS A 234 14.84 2.59 -13.42
C LYS A 234 14.93 1.10 -13.07
N HIS A 235 14.45 0.74 -11.90
CA HIS A 235 14.49 -0.64 -11.42
C HIS A 235 13.38 -1.51 -11.97
N TYR A 236 12.25 -0.95 -12.34
CA TYR A 236 11.03 -1.65 -12.68
C TYR A 236 10.57 -1.33 -14.10
N LYS A 237 9.90 -2.31 -14.74
CA LYS A 237 9.33 -2.14 -16.07
C LYS A 237 8.15 -1.17 -16.04
N ASN A 238 8.00 -0.34 -17.05
CA ASN A 238 6.78 0.46 -17.23
C ASN A 238 5.59 -0.46 -17.40
N VAL A 239 4.53 -0.18 -16.67
CA VAL A 239 3.24 -0.87 -16.75
C VAL A 239 2.24 -0.06 -17.55
N VAL A 240 2.47 1.26 -17.64
CA VAL A 240 1.53 2.21 -18.23
C VAL A 240 2.21 2.96 -19.36
N SER A 241 1.53 3.05 -20.49
CA SER A 241 1.90 3.90 -21.62
C SER A 241 0.69 4.69 -22.10
N LEU A 242 0.80 6.01 -22.12
CA LEU A 242 -0.17 6.87 -22.76
C LEU A 242 0.18 6.97 -24.24
N LYS A 243 -0.75 6.58 -25.11
CA LYS A 243 -0.57 6.61 -26.55
C LYS A 243 -1.62 7.51 -27.18
N SER A 244 -1.21 8.29 -28.18
CA SER A 244 -2.11 9.12 -28.98
C SER A 244 -1.79 8.95 -30.43
N LYS A 245 -2.83 9.00 -31.28
CA LYS A 245 -2.67 9.04 -32.74
C LYS A 245 -2.23 10.42 -33.14
N LEU A 246 -1.33 10.48 -34.10
CA LEU A 246 -1.01 11.73 -34.77
C LEU A 246 -2.22 12.18 -35.60
N ILE A 247 -2.72 13.38 -35.37
CA ILE A 247 -3.91 13.89 -36.04
C ILE A 247 -3.52 14.64 -37.31
N GLN A 248 -2.44 15.44 -37.26
CA GLN A 248 -1.96 16.26 -38.36
C GLN A 248 -0.47 16.54 -38.22
N THR A 249 0.21 16.62 -39.34
CA THR A 249 1.55 17.23 -39.48
C THR A 249 1.45 18.49 -40.31
N ARG A 250 2.30 19.47 -40.01
CA ARG A 250 2.37 20.73 -40.74
C ARG A 250 3.82 21.17 -40.80
N GLU A 251 4.23 21.63 -42.00
CA GLU A 251 5.48 22.36 -42.17
C GLU A 251 5.27 23.80 -41.76
N ILE A 252 6.25 24.35 -41.06
CA ILE A 252 6.27 25.76 -40.62
C ILE A 252 7.61 26.38 -41.07
N ASN A 253 7.58 27.69 -41.39
CA ASN A 253 8.76 28.44 -41.79
C ASN A 253 9.35 29.22 -40.61
N LYS A 254 10.59 29.72 -40.80
CA LYS A 254 11.19 30.62 -39.82
C LYS A 254 10.34 31.89 -39.66
N GLY A 255 9.86 32.13 -38.43
CA GLY A 255 8.99 33.26 -38.09
C GLY A 255 7.52 32.87 -37.93
N ASP A 256 7.12 31.66 -38.31
CA ASP A 256 5.80 31.13 -37.99
C ASP A 256 5.72 30.82 -36.50
N THR A 257 4.53 30.88 -35.94
CA THR A 257 4.29 30.60 -34.51
C THR A 257 3.37 29.44 -34.32
N VAL A 258 3.47 28.77 -33.17
CA VAL A 258 2.68 27.55 -32.84
C VAL A 258 1.87 27.79 -31.57
N GLY A 259 0.58 27.47 -31.65
CA GLY A 259 -0.31 27.37 -30.49
C GLY A 259 -0.71 28.70 -29.87
N TYR A 260 -1.34 28.62 -28.70
CA TYR A 260 -1.81 29.78 -27.98
C TYR A 260 -0.64 30.65 -27.48
N GLY A 261 -0.81 31.98 -27.57
CA GLY A 261 0.19 32.94 -27.15
C GLY A 261 1.37 33.11 -28.10
N ALA A 262 1.42 32.30 -29.20
CA ALA A 262 2.47 32.42 -30.22
C ALA A 262 3.91 32.43 -29.64
N THR A 263 4.15 31.61 -28.61
CA THR A 263 5.39 31.64 -27.83
C THR A 263 6.50 30.75 -28.42
N PHE A 264 6.17 29.95 -29.42
CA PHE A 264 7.11 29.09 -30.15
C PHE A 264 7.19 29.52 -31.60
#